data_16ef208c718da811dd2fce11838209b4
#
_entry.id   16ef208c718da811dd2fce11838209b4
#
_cell.length_a   1.000
_cell.length_b   1.000
_cell.length_c   1.000
_cell.angle_alpha   90.00
_cell.angle_beta   90.00
_cell.angle_gamma   90.00
#
_symmetry.space_group_name_H-M   'P 1'
#
loop_
_entity.id
_entity.type
_entity.pdbx_description
1 polymer ?
#
loop_
_entity_poly.entity_id
_entity_poly.type
_entity_poly.pdbx_seq_one_letter_code
_entity_poly.pdbx_strand_id
1 'polypeptide(L)'
;MSKQINLEVIKQLQKKLESEAEDLNHQIAELKKDDPFSDPEHASDNAAVDTDVREQAGHETIEAEVKNLGRKLGDVELTLKKISKKKYGVCERCGKPIPLARLKILPEARYCVECEEKLRK
;
A
#
# COMPACT_ATOMS: atom_id res chain seq x y z
N MET A 1 -8.62 -29.27 9.21
CA MET A 1 -7.60 -28.93 8.26
C MET A 1 -7.97 -27.69 7.47
N SER A 2 -7.11 -26.73 7.46
CA SER A 2 -7.40 -25.50 6.73
C SER A 2 -7.41 -25.79 5.24
N LYS A 3 -8.38 -25.24 4.54
CA LYS A 3 -8.43 -25.37 3.11
C LYS A 3 -7.32 -24.51 2.53
N GLN A 4 -6.40 -25.15 1.87
CA GLN A 4 -5.34 -24.43 1.22
C GLN A 4 -5.86 -23.82 -0.07
N ILE A 5 -5.45 -22.60 -0.31
CA ILE A 5 -5.80 -21.90 -1.53
C ILE A 5 -5.07 -22.60 -2.68
N ASN A 6 -5.78 -22.79 -3.80
CA ASN A 6 -5.21 -23.41 -4.99
C ASN A 6 -3.99 -22.60 -5.45
N LEU A 7 -2.92 -23.28 -5.81
CA LEU A 7 -1.69 -22.64 -6.27
C LEU A 7 -1.92 -21.72 -7.46
N GLU A 8 -2.83 -22.07 -8.35
CA GLU A 8 -3.12 -21.21 -9.49
C GLU A 8 -3.75 -19.90 -9.04
N VAL A 9 -4.67 -19.96 -8.06
CA VAL A 9 -5.28 -18.77 -7.51
C VAL A 9 -4.22 -17.91 -6.81
N ILE A 10 -3.32 -18.53 -6.07
CA ILE A 10 -2.23 -17.82 -5.41
C ILE A 10 -1.35 -17.11 -6.44
N LYS A 11 -1.03 -17.78 -7.54
CA LYS A 11 -0.24 -17.18 -8.60
C LYS A 11 -0.93 -16.00 -9.24
N GLN A 12 -2.24 -16.09 -9.44
CA GLN A 12 -3.03 -14.99 -9.98
C GLN A 12 -3.03 -13.80 -9.02
N LEU A 13 -3.23 -14.06 -7.73
CA LEU A 13 -3.20 -13.01 -6.71
C LEU A 13 -1.81 -12.42 -6.58
N GLN A 14 -0.77 -13.23 -6.70
CA GLN A 14 0.61 -12.76 -6.67
C GLN A 14 0.88 -11.78 -7.81
N LYS A 15 0.45 -12.13 -9.03
CA LYS A 15 0.61 -11.25 -10.19
C LYS A 15 -0.13 -9.93 -9.99
N LYS A 16 -1.34 -10.01 -9.44
CA LYS A 16 -2.13 -8.83 -9.16
C LYS A 16 -1.43 -7.93 -8.14
N LEU A 17 -0.88 -8.53 -7.10
CA LEU A 17 -0.14 -7.79 -6.07
C LEU A 17 1.15 -7.18 -6.61
N GLU A 18 1.87 -7.91 -7.46
CA GLU A 18 3.08 -7.39 -8.08
C GLU A 18 2.77 -6.19 -8.97
N SER A 19 1.70 -6.29 -9.75
CA SER A 19 1.25 -5.18 -10.59
C SER A 19 0.83 -3.99 -9.73
N GLU A 20 0.12 -4.23 -8.63
CA GLU A 20 -0.28 -3.18 -7.71
C GLU A 20 0.92 -2.51 -7.08
N ALA A 21 1.94 -3.28 -6.71
CA ALA A 21 3.17 -2.73 -6.14
C ALA A 21 3.89 -1.83 -7.15
N GLU A 22 3.95 -2.23 -8.40
CA GLU A 22 4.54 -1.40 -9.45
C GLU A 22 3.78 -0.10 -9.64
N ASP A 23 2.45 -0.19 -9.67
CA ASP A 23 1.59 0.99 -9.81
C ASP A 23 1.78 1.94 -8.64
N LEU A 24 1.82 1.41 -7.42
CA LEU A 24 2.01 2.22 -6.23
C LEU A 24 3.37 2.90 -6.22
N ASN A 25 4.43 2.18 -6.60
CA ASN A 25 5.76 2.77 -6.73
C ASN A 25 5.78 3.88 -7.76
N HIS A 26 5.11 3.68 -8.88
CA HIS A 26 5.02 4.68 -9.93
C HIS A 26 4.28 5.93 -9.45
N GLN A 27 3.15 5.73 -8.78
CA GLN A 27 2.38 6.85 -8.23
C GLN A 27 3.17 7.64 -7.21
N ILE A 28 3.91 6.95 -6.35
CA ILE A 28 4.75 7.62 -5.35
C ILE A 28 5.84 8.43 -6.04
N ALA A 29 6.49 7.87 -7.05
CA ALA A 29 7.54 8.56 -7.78
C ALA A 29 7.01 9.80 -8.48
N GLU A 30 5.82 9.70 -9.09
CA GLU A 30 5.19 10.83 -9.76
C GLU A 30 4.83 11.93 -8.77
N LEU A 31 4.27 11.58 -7.61
CA LEU A 31 3.94 12.55 -6.59
C LEU A 31 5.19 13.27 -6.07
N LYS A 32 6.27 12.54 -5.88
CA LYS A 32 7.51 13.14 -5.41
C LYS A 32 8.09 14.12 -6.42
N LYS A 33 7.95 13.84 -7.71
CA LYS A 33 8.37 14.76 -8.76
C LYS A 33 7.57 16.06 -8.72
N ASP A 34 6.30 15.96 -8.39
CA ASP A 34 5.40 17.10 -8.36
C ASP A 34 5.52 17.90 -7.07
N ASP A 35 6.29 17.41 -6.09
CA ASP A 35 6.51 18.10 -4.83
C ASP A 35 7.34 19.37 -5.08
N PRO A 36 6.84 20.56 -4.71
CA PRO A 36 7.58 21.79 -4.90
C PRO A 36 8.97 21.79 -4.27
N PHE A 37 9.15 21.03 -3.20
CA PHE A 37 10.42 21.00 -2.46
C PHE A 37 11.42 19.97 -3.01
N SER A 38 11.03 19.21 -4.01
CA SER A 38 11.93 18.22 -4.62
C SER A 38 12.84 18.83 -5.68
N ASP A 39 12.54 20.04 -6.16
CA ASP A 39 13.30 20.73 -7.20
C ASP A 39 14.30 21.70 -6.57
N PRO A 40 15.62 21.47 -6.73
CA PRO A 40 16.63 22.37 -6.17
C PRO A 40 16.53 23.80 -6.68
N GLU A 41 16.21 23.98 -7.96
CA GLU A 41 16.06 25.31 -8.54
C GLU A 41 14.89 26.06 -7.91
N HIS A 42 13.82 25.32 -7.66
CA HIS A 42 12.62 25.88 -7.02
C HIS A 42 12.93 26.31 -5.58
N ALA A 43 13.71 25.53 -4.88
CA ALA A 43 14.08 25.81 -3.51
C ALA A 43 14.96 27.06 -3.38
N SER A 44 15.70 27.42 -4.43
CA SER A 44 16.59 28.58 -4.42
C SER A 44 15.91 29.85 -4.93
N ASP A 45 14.69 29.76 -5.36
CA ASP A 45 13.93 30.91 -5.88
C ASP A 45 13.45 31.78 -4.73
N ASN A 46 13.72 33.11 -4.83
CA ASN A 46 13.27 34.08 -3.85
C ASN A 46 11.83 34.50 -4.13
N ALA A 47 10.94 33.54 -4.11
CA ALA A 47 9.55 33.77 -4.39
C ALA A 47 8.87 34.65 -3.34
N ALA A 48 7.76 35.27 -3.70
CA ALA A 48 6.97 36.03 -2.76
C ALA A 48 6.44 35.12 -1.64
N VAL A 49 6.15 35.72 -0.49
CA VAL A 49 5.67 34.99 0.68
C VAL A 49 4.44 34.13 0.35
N ASP A 50 3.53 34.65 -0.46
CA ASP A 50 2.32 33.92 -0.87
C ASP A 50 2.67 32.65 -1.64
N THR A 51 3.70 32.70 -2.48
CA THR A 51 4.17 31.55 -3.23
C THR A 51 4.75 30.50 -2.29
N ASP A 52 5.54 30.94 -1.30
CA ASP A 52 6.12 30.04 -0.30
C ASP A 52 5.04 29.30 0.49
N VAL A 53 3.97 30.01 0.87
CA VAL A 53 2.86 29.42 1.60
C VAL A 53 2.16 28.34 0.75
N ARG A 54 1.94 28.63 -0.53
CA ARG A 54 1.32 27.66 -1.43
C ARG A 54 2.18 26.43 -1.66
N GLU A 55 3.49 26.62 -1.78
CA GLU A 55 4.43 25.54 -1.93
C GLU A 55 4.45 24.65 -0.70
N GLN A 56 4.41 25.25 0.48
CA GLN A 56 4.35 24.52 1.73
C GLN A 56 3.08 23.67 1.82
N ALA A 57 1.92 24.24 1.48
CA ALA A 57 0.67 23.51 1.50
C ALA A 57 0.68 22.35 0.48
N GLY A 58 1.24 22.58 -0.71
CA GLY A 58 1.37 21.55 -1.73
C GLY A 58 2.27 20.42 -1.28
N HIS A 59 3.40 20.74 -0.64
CA HIS A 59 4.31 19.76 -0.09
C HIS A 59 3.63 18.89 0.98
N GLU A 60 2.89 19.50 1.89
CA GLU A 60 2.21 18.79 2.96
C GLU A 60 1.16 17.82 2.41
N THR A 61 0.41 18.25 1.40
CA THR A 61 -0.59 17.41 0.75
C THR A 61 0.07 16.21 0.08
N ILE A 62 1.14 16.45 -0.68
CA ILE A 62 1.86 15.39 -1.37
C ILE A 62 2.48 14.43 -0.36
N GLU A 63 3.07 14.95 0.71
CA GLU A 63 3.66 14.12 1.75
C GLU A 63 2.63 13.19 2.37
N ALA A 64 1.42 13.69 2.64
CA ALA A 64 0.34 12.88 3.20
C ALA A 64 -0.07 11.76 2.22
N GLU A 65 -0.19 12.08 0.94
CA GLU A 65 -0.53 11.09 -0.08
C GLU A 65 0.56 10.04 -0.23
N VAL A 66 1.83 10.47 -0.22
CA VAL A 66 2.96 9.54 -0.30
C VAL A 66 2.96 8.59 0.90
N LYS A 67 2.67 9.08 2.09
CA LYS A 67 2.58 8.24 3.28
C LYS A 67 1.48 7.19 3.15
N ASN A 68 0.30 7.60 2.65
CA ASN A 68 -0.81 6.68 2.47
C ASN A 68 -0.50 5.60 1.44
N LEU A 69 0.06 5.99 0.31
CA LEU A 69 0.47 5.05 -0.73
C LEU A 69 1.59 4.13 -0.24
N GLY A 70 2.54 4.69 0.50
CA GLY A 70 3.64 3.91 1.08
C GLY A 70 3.17 2.86 2.05
N ARG A 71 2.16 3.19 2.86
CA ARG A 71 1.57 2.24 3.81
C ARG A 71 0.91 1.09 3.05
N LYS A 72 0.15 1.42 2.02
CA LYS A 72 -0.50 0.41 1.17
C LYS A 72 0.54 -0.46 0.47
N LEU A 73 1.59 0.16 -0.07
CA LEU A 73 2.68 -0.57 -0.71
C LEU A 73 3.35 -1.52 0.28
N GLY A 74 3.57 -1.07 1.52
CA GLY A 74 4.13 -1.91 2.57
C GLY A 74 3.28 -3.14 2.84
N ASP A 75 1.96 -2.97 2.87
CA ASP A 75 1.04 -4.09 3.06
C ASP A 75 1.10 -5.07 1.89
N VAL A 76 1.19 -4.56 0.67
CA VAL A 76 1.31 -5.40 -0.53
C VAL A 76 2.63 -6.18 -0.50
N GLU A 77 3.72 -5.51 -0.18
CA GLU A 77 5.03 -6.16 -0.10
C GLU A 77 5.09 -7.23 0.98
N LEU A 78 4.49 -6.96 2.13
CA LEU A 78 4.40 -7.94 3.21
C LEU A 78 3.61 -9.16 2.76
N THR A 79 2.52 -8.94 2.03
CA THR A 79 1.70 -10.03 1.51
C THR A 79 2.48 -10.88 0.52
N LEU A 80 3.27 -10.24 -0.36
CA LEU A 80 4.12 -10.96 -1.30
C LEU A 80 5.14 -11.82 -0.57
N LYS A 81 5.68 -11.33 0.54
CA LYS A 81 6.58 -12.12 1.39
C LYS A 81 5.88 -13.35 1.97
N LYS A 82 4.63 -13.18 2.40
CA LYS A 82 3.85 -14.30 2.93
C LYS A 82 3.62 -15.38 1.88
N ILE A 83 3.35 -14.97 0.65
CA ILE A 83 3.19 -15.90 -0.45
C ILE A 83 4.50 -16.69 -0.66
N SER A 84 5.61 -15.98 -0.67
CA SER A 84 6.93 -16.59 -0.80
C SER A 84 7.22 -17.60 0.30
N LYS A 85 6.79 -17.32 1.53
CA LYS A 85 7.00 -18.20 2.69
C LYS A 85 5.89 -19.22 2.88
N LYS A 86 4.92 -19.27 1.97
CA LYS A 86 3.77 -20.19 2.04
C LYS A 86 2.89 -19.96 3.27
N LYS A 87 2.84 -18.72 3.75
CA LYS A 87 2.03 -18.33 4.91
C LYS A 87 0.85 -17.44 4.52
N TYR A 88 0.58 -17.34 3.24
CA TYR A 88 -0.46 -16.47 2.72
C TYR A 88 -1.86 -17.04 3.00
N GLY A 89 -2.81 -16.14 3.22
CA GLY A 89 -4.22 -16.49 3.35
C GLY A 89 -4.66 -16.88 4.75
N VAL A 90 -3.82 -16.61 5.75
CA VAL A 90 -4.13 -16.94 7.15
C VAL A 90 -4.25 -15.65 7.95
N CYS A 91 -5.30 -15.57 8.77
CA CYS A 91 -5.48 -14.42 9.66
C CYS A 91 -4.33 -14.32 10.65
N GLU A 92 -3.72 -13.14 10.75
CA GLU A 92 -2.57 -12.95 11.65
C GLU A 92 -2.97 -12.94 13.12
N ARG A 93 -4.25 -12.74 13.41
CA ARG A 93 -4.73 -12.66 14.79
C ARG A 93 -5.22 -13.99 15.32
N CYS A 94 -6.07 -14.69 14.57
CA CYS A 94 -6.69 -15.93 15.05
C CYS A 94 -6.14 -17.18 14.39
N GLY A 95 -5.35 -17.06 13.34
CA GLY A 95 -4.75 -18.21 12.64
C GLY A 95 -5.69 -18.98 11.74
N LYS A 96 -6.93 -18.54 11.61
CA LYS A 96 -7.89 -19.19 10.73
C LYS A 96 -7.71 -18.74 9.29
N PRO A 97 -8.10 -19.57 8.31
CA PRO A 97 -8.00 -19.16 6.91
C PRO A 97 -8.88 -17.95 6.63
N ILE A 98 -8.36 -17.02 5.84
CA ILE A 98 -9.15 -15.88 5.35
C ILE A 98 -9.96 -16.39 4.16
N PRO A 99 -11.27 -16.06 4.08
CA PRO A 99 -12.09 -16.53 2.95
C PRO A 99 -11.51 -16.10 1.61
N LEU A 100 -11.53 -17.01 0.65
CA LEU A 100 -10.99 -16.71 -0.68
C LEU A 100 -11.71 -15.54 -1.34
N ALA A 101 -13.02 -15.42 -1.13
CA ALA A 101 -13.79 -14.30 -1.67
C ALA A 101 -13.21 -12.95 -1.19
N ARG A 102 -12.81 -12.89 0.08
CA ARG A 102 -12.20 -11.68 0.63
C ARG A 102 -10.82 -11.43 0.02
N LEU A 103 -10.04 -12.48 -0.18
CA LEU A 103 -8.70 -12.35 -0.77
C LEU A 103 -8.76 -11.92 -2.24
N LYS A 104 -9.81 -12.31 -2.96
CA LYS A 104 -9.98 -11.88 -4.33
C LYS A 104 -10.26 -10.39 -4.42
N ILE A 105 -10.98 -9.85 -3.45
CA ILE A 105 -11.30 -8.42 -3.39
C ILE A 105 -10.14 -7.64 -2.78
N LEU A 106 -9.57 -8.16 -1.72
CA LEU A 106 -8.49 -7.51 -0.98
C LEU A 106 -7.35 -8.49 -0.76
N PRO A 107 -6.49 -8.69 -1.77
CA PRO A 107 -5.40 -9.68 -1.68
C PRO A 107 -4.45 -9.44 -0.51
N GLU A 108 -4.26 -8.20 -0.09
CA GLU A 108 -3.37 -7.85 1.02
C GLU A 108 -4.05 -7.95 2.39
N ALA A 109 -5.23 -8.55 2.49
CA ALA A 109 -5.92 -8.71 3.76
C ALA A 109 -5.07 -9.52 4.74
N ARG A 110 -4.93 -9.01 5.96
CA ARG A 110 -4.14 -9.63 7.02
C ARG A 110 -4.99 -10.35 8.04
N TYR A 111 -6.28 -10.00 8.10
CA TYR A 111 -7.19 -10.49 9.12
C TYR A 111 -8.48 -10.99 8.49
N CYS A 112 -9.12 -11.96 9.12
CA CYS A 112 -10.46 -12.36 8.73
C CYS A 112 -11.44 -11.24 9.11
N VAL A 113 -12.66 -11.32 8.58
CA VAL A 113 -13.67 -10.27 8.81
C VAL A 113 -13.93 -10.06 10.30
N GLU A 114 -14.07 -11.16 11.04
CA GLU A 114 -14.34 -11.08 12.48
C GLU A 114 -13.22 -10.37 13.24
N CYS A 115 -11.97 -10.72 12.96
CA CYS A 115 -10.84 -10.12 13.65
C CYS A 115 -10.68 -8.66 13.27
N GLU A 116 -10.90 -8.33 12.01
CA GLU A 116 -10.82 -6.94 11.58
C GLU A 116 -11.86 -6.08 12.25
N GLU A 117 -13.08 -6.57 12.39
CA GLU A 117 -14.13 -5.85 13.13
C GLU A 117 -13.74 -5.63 14.57
N LYS A 118 -13.16 -6.63 15.21
CA LYS A 118 -12.70 -6.50 16.60
C LYS A 118 -11.58 -5.48 16.74
N LEU A 119 -10.70 -5.42 15.77
CA LEU A 119 -9.58 -4.47 15.79
C LEU A 119 -10.02 -3.04 15.56
N ARG A 120 -11.11 -2.84 14.85
CA ARG A 120 -11.67 -1.51 14.62
C ARG A 120 -12.36 -0.93 15.86
N LYS A 121 -12.80 -1.79 16.75
CA LYS A 121 -13.40 -1.37 18.01
C LYS A 121 -12.29 -1.12 19.06
#